data_654c8356b4ab1cda04a40a1b2d443099
#
_entry.id   654c8356b4ab1cda04a40a1b2d443099
#
_cell.length_a   1.000
_cell.length_b   1.000
_cell.length_c   1.000
_cell.angle_alpha   90.00
_cell.angle_beta   90.00
_cell.angle_gamma   90.00
#
_symmetry.space_group_name_H-M   'P 1'
#
loop_
_entity.id
_entity.type
_entity.pdbx_description
1 polymer ?
#
loop_
_entity_poly.entity_id
_entity_poly.type
_entity_poly.pdbx_seq_one_letter_code
_entity_poly.pdbx_strand_id
1 'polypeptide(L)'
;RHGIKGVISATAEEFVSRWFRDYQEAARRHGRDLQLGEDLILGFRMCIDDTVAGAIARARPSFEEHAKFMAPLGMLRYSEEHVRDVAARRAQSPAAASLDNGVRNRSWLCGPAGDIVAYLQEVERRYPGLDHIMIAWALGTPKAHMIEQLTRFAREVMPAFRR
;
A
#
# COMPACT_ATOMS: atom_id res chain seq x y z
N ARG A 1 -18.42 -13.62 -10.82
CA ARG A 1 -18.84 -14.53 -11.89
C ARG A 1 -17.67 -15.35 -12.42
N HIS A 2 -16.51 -14.75 -12.64
CA HIS A 2 -15.37 -15.38 -13.31
C HIS A 2 -14.25 -15.85 -12.36
N GLY A 3 -14.39 -15.67 -11.05
CA GLY A 3 -13.36 -16.06 -10.05
C GLY A 3 -12.03 -15.30 -10.20
N ILE A 4 -12.05 -14.12 -10.80
CA ILE A 4 -10.84 -13.31 -10.98
C ILE A 4 -10.43 -12.73 -9.63
N LYS A 5 -9.18 -12.99 -9.23
CA LYS A 5 -8.56 -12.39 -8.05
C LYS A 5 -8.08 -10.98 -8.33
N GLY A 6 -8.04 -10.14 -7.29
CA GLY A 6 -7.69 -8.73 -7.43
C GLY A 6 -6.42 -8.35 -6.67
N VAL A 7 -5.78 -7.27 -7.12
CA VAL A 7 -4.67 -6.63 -6.40
C VAL A 7 -5.02 -5.19 -6.12
N ILE A 8 -4.91 -4.77 -4.87
CA ILE A 8 -5.01 -3.38 -4.44
C ILE A 8 -3.64 -2.98 -3.92
N SER A 9 -2.97 -2.04 -4.57
CA SER A 9 -1.59 -1.70 -4.25
C SER A 9 -1.39 -0.22 -3.98
N ALA A 10 -0.59 0.08 -2.96
CA ALA A 10 -0.12 1.41 -2.59
C ALA A 10 -1.25 2.46 -2.54
N THR A 11 -2.34 2.09 -1.91
CA THR A 11 -3.59 2.87 -1.80
C THR A 11 -3.81 3.27 -0.35
N ALA A 12 -4.39 4.44 -0.12
CA ALA A 12 -4.76 4.90 1.21
C ALA A 12 -5.73 3.90 1.89
N GLU A 13 -5.53 3.69 3.19
CA GLU A 13 -6.25 2.68 3.98
C GLU A 13 -7.78 2.85 3.93
N GLU A 14 -8.26 4.09 3.86
CA GLU A 14 -9.69 4.41 3.74
C GLU A 14 -10.34 3.76 2.51
N PHE A 15 -9.62 3.71 1.37
CA PHE A 15 -10.11 3.07 0.14
C PHE A 15 -10.02 1.55 0.21
N VAL A 16 -8.98 1.01 0.85
CA VAL A 16 -8.79 -0.45 0.98
C VAL A 16 -10.00 -1.08 1.65
N SER A 17 -10.43 -0.55 2.79
CA SER A 17 -11.57 -1.08 3.55
C SER A 17 -12.88 -1.04 2.76
N ARG A 18 -13.08 0.00 1.96
CA ARG A 18 -14.25 0.12 1.09
C ARG A 18 -14.22 -0.88 -0.04
N TRP A 19 -13.11 -0.94 -0.77
CA TRP A 19 -12.99 -1.82 -1.94
C TRP A 19 -13.01 -3.30 -1.58
N PHE A 20 -12.50 -3.68 -0.41
CA PHE A 20 -12.60 -5.06 0.09
C PHE A 20 -14.05 -5.45 0.34
N ARG A 21 -14.85 -4.55 0.95
CA ARG A 21 -16.29 -4.78 1.14
C ARG A 21 -17.06 -4.80 -0.18
N ASP A 22 -16.75 -3.90 -1.09
CA ASP A 22 -17.39 -3.85 -2.42
C ASP A 22 -17.14 -5.15 -3.20
N TYR A 23 -15.89 -5.68 -3.11
CA TYR A 23 -15.54 -6.95 -3.75
C TYR A 23 -16.28 -8.13 -3.11
N GLN A 24 -16.30 -8.22 -1.78
CA GLN A 24 -17.01 -9.26 -1.04
C GLN A 24 -18.50 -9.24 -1.36
N GLU A 25 -19.13 -8.07 -1.38
CA GLU A 25 -20.54 -7.91 -1.71
C GLU A 25 -20.85 -8.29 -3.17
N ALA A 26 -19.97 -7.91 -4.10
CA ALA A 26 -20.09 -8.33 -5.50
C ALA A 26 -19.97 -9.85 -5.65
N ALA A 27 -19.04 -10.48 -4.92
CA ALA A 27 -18.89 -11.94 -4.90
C ALA A 27 -20.16 -12.63 -4.36
N ARG A 28 -20.71 -12.13 -3.24
CA ARG A 28 -21.92 -12.64 -2.61
C ARG A 28 -23.14 -12.60 -3.55
N ARG A 29 -23.30 -11.49 -4.30
CA ARG A 29 -24.37 -11.37 -5.32
C ARG A 29 -24.28 -12.43 -6.43
N HIS A 30 -23.11 -13.04 -6.60
CA HIS A 30 -22.87 -14.12 -7.56
C HIS A 30 -22.72 -15.50 -6.91
N GLY A 31 -23.24 -15.67 -5.67
CA GLY A 31 -23.27 -16.95 -4.98
C GLY A 31 -21.93 -17.40 -4.37
N ARG A 32 -20.97 -16.48 -4.20
CA ARG A 32 -19.68 -16.76 -3.56
C ARG A 32 -19.64 -16.10 -2.19
N ASP A 33 -19.60 -16.92 -1.14
CA ASP A 33 -19.48 -16.43 0.24
C ASP A 33 -18.01 -16.40 0.64
N LEU A 34 -17.38 -15.23 0.48
CA LEU A 34 -15.98 -15.01 0.77
C LEU A 34 -15.80 -14.34 2.12
N GLN A 35 -14.71 -14.67 2.81
CA GLN A 35 -14.24 -13.87 3.93
C GLN A 35 -13.73 -12.51 3.44
N LEU A 36 -13.72 -11.51 4.32
CA LEU A 36 -13.23 -10.18 3.95
C LEU A 36 -11.73 -10.22 3.63
N GLY A 37 -11.36 -9.86 2.41
CA GLY A 37 -9.99 -9.93 1.90
C GLY A 37 -9.69 -11.19 1.07
N GLU A 38 -10.53 -12.21 1.11
CA GLU A 38 -10.33 -13.43 0.33
C GLU A 38 -10.30 -13.14 -1.17
N ASP A 39 -9.43 -13.83 -1.89
CA ASP A 39 -9.14 -13.60 -3.32
C ASP A 39 -8.50 -12.24 -3.65
N LEU A 40 -8.10 -11.46 -2.65
CA LEU A 40 -7.44 -10.19 -2.83
C LEU A 40 -5.99 -10.23 -2.35
N ILE A 41 -5.14 -9.43 -2.98
CA ILE A 41 -3.77 -9.16 -2.56
C ILE A 41 -3.69 -7.69 -2.17
N LEU A 42 -3.12 -7.39 -1.00
CA LEU A 42 -2.89 -6.03 -0.56
C LEU A 42 -1.41 -5.67 -0.72
N GLY A 43 -1.14 -4.64 -1.50
CA GLY A 43 0.21 -4.18 -1.80
C GLY A 43 0.58 -2.90 -1.07
N PHE A 44 1.81 -2.86 -0.56
CA PHE A 44 2.38 -1.71 0.11
C PHE A 44 3.69 -1.29 -0.56
N ARG A 45 4.00 0.01 -0.51
CA ARG A 45 5.38 0.48 -0.60
C ARG A 45 5.94 0.56 0.80
N MET A 46 7.20 0.20 1.00
CA MET A 46 7.79 0.27 2.33
C MET A 46 9.26 0.69 2.30
N CYS A 47 9.69 1.25 3.41
CA CYS A 47 11.10 1.50 3.71
C CYS A 47 11.32 1.24 5.21
N ILE A 48 12.09 0.20 5.52
CA ILE A 48 12.44 -0.17 6.89
C ILE A 48 13.70 0.62 7.27
N ASP A 49 13.63 1.33 8.39
CA ASP A 49 14.77 2.02 9.00
C ASP A 49 14.56 2.05 10.53
N ASP A 50 15.56 2.48 11.28
CA ASP A 50 15.50 2.51 12.74
C ASP A 50 14.51 3.56 13.27
N THR A 51 14.22 4.58 12.43
CA THR A 51 13.23 5.63 12.75
C THR A 51 12.33 5.92 11.57
N VAL A 52 11.12 6.44 11.84
CA VAL A 52 10.19 6.88 10.80
C VAL A 52 10.81 8.01 9.95
N ALA A 53 11.50 8.96 10.59
CA ALA A 53 12.16 10.06 9.88
C ALA A 53 13.26 9.56 8.95
N GLY A 54 14.09 8.60 9.41
CA GLY A 54 15.13 7.96 8.60
C GLY A 54 14.54 7.22 7.40
N ALA A 55 13.49 6.42 7.63
CA ALA A 55 12.79 5.70 6.57
C ALA A 55 12.21 6.65 5.51
N ILE A 56 11.58 7.76 5.92
CA ILE A 56 11.08 8.79 5.02
C ILE A 56 12.20 9.42 4.22
N ALA A 57 13.31 9.80 4.87
CA ALA A 57 14.46 10.41 4.20
C ALA A 57 15.05 9.48 3.13
N ARG A 58 15.15 8.18 3.44
CA ARG A 58 15.64 7.15 2.48
C ARG A 58 14.68 6.88 1.33
N ALA A 59 13.38 6.87 1.58
CA ALA A 59 12.36 6.63 0.56
C ALA A 59 12.14 7.83 -0.37
N ARG A 60 12.42 9.06 0.10
CA ARG A 60 12.09 10.31 -0.59
C ARG A 60 12.62 10.40 -2.01
N PRO A 61 13.89 10.10 -2.32
CA PRO A 61 14.38 10.21 -3.70
C PRO A 61 13.60 9.32 -4.67
N SER A 62 13.33 8.07 -4.30
CA SER A 62 12.56 7.13 -5.13
C SER A 62 11.09 7.53 -5.22
N PHE A 63 10.51 8.09 -4.15
CA PHE A 63 9.17 8.65 -4.17
C PHE A 63 9.06 9.80 -5.17
N GLU A 64 10.01 10.74 -5.16
CA GLU A 64 10.00 11.91 -6.03
C GLU A 64 10.12 11.53 -7.51
N GLU A 65 11.01 10.58 -7.84
CA GLU A 65 11.11 10.04 -9.21
C GLU A 65 9.83 9.34 -9.64
N HIS A 66 9.26 8.52 -8.77
CA HIS A 66 7.98 7.87 -9.02
C HIS A 66 6.84 8.88 -9.22
N ALA A 67 6.82 9.94 -8.40
CA ALA A 67 5.82 11.00 -8.48
C ALA A 67 5.90 11.77 -9.79
N LYS A 68 7.10 12.12 -10.25
CA LYS A 68 7.30 12.77 -11.56
C LYS A 68 6.67 11.99 -12.71
N PHE A 69 6.75 10.66 -12.67
CA PHE A 69 6.17 9.79 -13.70
C PHE A 69 4.67 9.59 -13.51
N MET A 70 4.21 9.33 -12.29
CA MET A 70 2.83 8.93 -12.01
C MET A 70 1.86 10.11 -11.91
N ALA A 71 2.33 11.28 -11.48
CA ALA A 71 1.48 12.46 -11.30
C ALA A 71 0.81 12.92 -12.59
N PRO A 72 1.52 13.08 -13.73
CA PRO A 72 0.90 13.47 -14.99
C PRO A 72 -0.14 12.46 -15.51
N LEU A 73 -0.03 11.19 -15.09
CA LEU A 73 -0.98 10.13 -15.45
C LEU A 73 -2.20 10.07 -14.52
N GLY A 74 -2.29 10.95 -13.51
CA GLY A 74 -3.36 10.92 -12.51
C GLY A 74 -3.35 9.64 -11.64
N MET A 75 -2.22 8.97 -11.53
CA MET A 75 -2.11 7.67 -10.83
C MET A 75 -1.71 7.80 -9.35
N LEU A 76 -1.38 9.00 -8.87
CA LEU A 76 -1.15 9.26 -7.44
C LEU A 76 -2.48 9.60 -6.76
N ARG A 77 -3.08 8.60 -6.09
CA ARG A 77 -4.40 8.72 -5.47
C ARG A 77 -4.29 8.49 -3.97
N TYR A 78 -4.04 9.54 -3.22
CA TYR A 78 -3.80 9.45 -1.78
C TYR A 78 -4.96 9.92 -0.89
N SER A 79 -6.02 10.51 -1.47
CA SER A 79 -7.21 10.94 -0.73
C SER A 79 -8.43 11.01 -1.65
N GLU A 80 -9.64 11.03 -1.07
CA GLU A 80 -10.88 11.25 -1.83
C GLU A 80 -10.90 12.63 -2.51
N GLU A 81 -10.36 13.65 -1.86
CA GLU A 81 -10.24 14.98 -2.43
C GLU A 81 -9.37 14.96 -3.68
N HIS A 82 -8.22 14.29 -3.62
CA HIS A 82 -7.34 14.11 -4.78
C HIS A 82 -8.03 13.36 -5.92
N VAL A 83 -8.82 12.32 -5.62
CA VAL A 83 -9.61 11.61 -6.64
C VAL A 83 -10.65 12.53 -7.28
N ARG A 84 -11.32 13.37 -6.51
CA ARG A 84 -12.29 14.37 -7.04
C ARG A 84 -11.60 15.43 -7.90
N ASP A 85 -10.42 15.91 -7.50
CA ASP A 85 -9.65 16.89 -8.26
C ASP A 85 -9.16 16.33 -9.59
N VAL A 86 -8.68 15.09 -9.61
CA VAL A 86 -8.32 14.40 -10.85
C VAL A 86 -9.56 14.19 -11.74
N ALA A 87 -10.67 13.75 -11.18
CA ALA A 87 -11.93 13.57 -11.91
C ALA A 87 -12.46 14.90 -12.50
N ALA A 88 -12.28 16.00 -11.78
CA ALA A 88 -12.63 17.35 -12.23
C ALA A 88 -11.60 17.96 -13.21
N ARG A 89 -10.56 17.22 -13.59
CA ARG A 89 -9.45 17.69 -14.45
C ARG A 89 -8.73 18.93 -13.90
N ARG A 90 -8.70 19.08 -12.61
CA ARG A 90 -7.96 20.16 -11.94
C ARG A 90 -6.49 19.79 -11.82
N ALA A 91 -5.63 20.80 -11.75
CA ALA A 91 -4.22 20.59 -11.45
C ALA A 91 -4.08 19.86 -10.10
N GLN A 92 -3.23 18.86 -10.05
CA GLN A 92 -2.99 18.11 -8.81
C GLN A 92 -2.40 19.03 -7.75
N SER A 93 -2.95 19.01 -6.55
CA SER A 93 -2.35 19.68 -5.41
C SER A 93 -1.03 18.99 -5.05
N PRO A 94 0.12 19.69 -5.05
CA PRO A 94 1.39 19.11 -4.63
C PRO A 94 1.34 18.54 -3.21
N ALA A 95 0.50 19.09 -2.33
CA ALA A 95 0.33 18.64 -0.96
C ALA A 95 -0.36 17.26 -0.87
N ALA A 96 -1.25 16.92 -1.81
CA ALA A 96 -1.95 15.64 -1.82
C ALA A 96 -1.03 14.46 -2.17
N ALA A 97 0.04 14.71 -2.89
CA ALA A 97 0.98 13.70 -3.37
C ALA A 97 2.31 13.69 -2.60
N SER A 98 2.34 14.02 -1.32
CA SER A 98 3.55 13.96 -0.51
C SER A 98 3.79 12.58 0.09
N LEU A 99 5.07 12.20 0.25
CA LEU A 99 5.45 10.96 0.94
C LEU A 99 4.91 10.93 2.37
N ASP A 100 4.94 12.07 3.06
CA ASP A 100 4.42 12.21 4.43
C ASP A 100 2.91 11.91 4.50
N ASN A 101 2.14 12.31 3.49
CA ASN A 101 0.74 11.91 3.35
C ASN A 101 0.62 10.40 3.08
N GLY A 102 1.48 9.84 2.23
CA GLY A 102 1.52 8.41 1.96
C GLY A 102 1.79 7.57 3.21
N VAL A 103 2.67 8.05 4.09
CA VAL A 103 2.95 7.40 5.38
C VAL A 103 1.75 7.52 6.34
N ARG A 104 1.16 8.71 6.45
CA ARG A 104 0.00 8.91 7.33
C ARG A 104 -1.21 8.05 6.93
N ASN A 105 -1.47 7.90 5.65
CA ASN A 105 -2.62 7.12 5.16
C ASN A 105 -2.29 5.65 4.85
N ARG A 106 -1.12 5.18 5.27
CA ARG A 106 -0.68 3.78 5.15
C ARG A 106 -0.51 3.25 3.72
N SER A 107 -0.47 4.10 2.70
CA SER A 107 -0.06 3.69 1.35
C SER A 107 1.46 3.44 1.24
N TRP A 108 2.22 4.01 2.18
CA TRP A 108 3.64 3.78 2.42
C TRP A 108 3.87 3.37 3.87
N LEU A 109 4.56 2.26 4.09
CA LEU A 109 4.99 1.79 5.40
C LEU A 109 6.46 2.18 5.59
N CYS A 110 6.70 3.27 6.32
CA CYS A 110 8.03 3.78 6.60
C CYS A 110 8.28 3.78 8.10
N GLY A 111 9.35 3.12 8.56
CA GLY A 111 9.74 3.13 9.96
C GLY A 111 10.40 1.85 10.44
N PRO A 112 10.49 1.68 11.78
CA PRO A 112 11.01 0.48 12.41
C PRO A 112 10.24 -0.78 12.02
N ALA A 113 10.95 -1.90 11.90
CA ALA A 113 10.34 -3.18 11.55
C ALA A 113 9.22 -3.58 12.52
N GLY A 114 9.36 -3.27 13.81
CA GLY A 114 8.34 -3.53 14.84
C GLY A 114 7.02 -2.81 14.56
N ASP A 115 7.07 -1.55 14.11
CA ASP A 115 5.87 -0.76 13.76
C ASP A 115 5.17 -1.34 12.52
N ILE A 116 5.97 -1.80 11.55
CA ILE A 116 5.45 -2.46 10.34
C ILE A 116 4.80 -3.79 10.71
N VAL A 117 5.42 -4.60 11.57
CA VAL A 117 4.84 -5.85 12.08
C VAL A 117 3.51 -5.58 12.78
N ALA A 118 3.46 -4.62 13.70
CA ALA A 118 2.24 -4.27 14.43
C ALA A 118 1.10 -3.88 13.49
N TYR A 119 1.40 -3.06 12.48
CA TYR A 119 0.41 -2.66 11.48
C TYR A 119 -0.05 -3.85 10.60
N LEU A 120 0.85 -4.69 10.13
CA LEU A 120 0.49 -5.86 9.32
C LEU A 120 -0.33 -6.88 10.12
N GLN A 121 -0.07 -7.04 11.42
CA GLN A 121 -0.91 -7.84 12.31
C GLN A 121 -2.31 -7.24 12.49
N GLU A 122 -2.43 -5.92 12.50
CA GLU A 122 -3.74 -5.25 12.48
C GLU A 122 -4.47 -5.50 11.16
N VAL A 123 -3.78 -5.44 10.03
CA VAL A 123 -4.32 -5.79 8.70
C VAL A 123 -4.82 -7.24 8.68
N GLU A 124 -4.05 -8.19 9.19
CA GLU A 124 -4.44 -9.61 9.30
C GLU A 124 -5.73 -9.79 10.11
N ARG A 125 -5.85 -9.11 11.27
CA ARG A 125 -7.07 -9.15 12.08
C ARG A 125 -8.28 -8.51 11.39
N ARG A 126 -8.05 -7.43 10.65
CA ARG A 126 -9.11 -6.67 9.97
C ARG A 126 -9.65 -7.38 8.73
N TYR A 127 -8.80 -8.14 8.07
CA TYR A 127 -9.09 -8.83 6.81
C TYR A 127 -8.78 -10.33 6.92
N PRO A 128 -9.63 -11.11 7.60
CA PRO A 128 -9.34 -12.51 7.94
C PRO A 128 -9.20 -13.44 6.72
N GLY A 129 -9.69 -13.05 5.56
CA GLY A 129 -9.51 -13.79 4.31
C GLY A 129 -8.29 -13.36 3.49
N LEU A 130 -7.51 -12.39 3.96
CA LEU A 130 -6.32 -11.91 3.23
C LEU A 130 -5.13 -12.84 3.45
N ASP A 131 -4.76 -13.62 2.43
CA ASP A 131 -3.65 -14.57 2.50
C ASP A 131 -2.31 -13.98 2.03
N HIS A 132 -2.34 -12.94 1.23
CA HIS A 132 -1.15 -12.43 0.56
C HIS A 132 -1.02 -10.92 0.67
N ILE A 133 0.20 -10.48 0.99
CA ILE A 133 0.63 -9.10 0.81
C ILE A 133 1.68 -9.02 -0.29
N MET A 134 1.77 -7.89 -0.95
CA MET A 134 2.77 -7.60 -1.97
C MET A 134 3.59 -6.38 -1.57
N ILE A 135 4.91 -6.46 -1.72
CA ILE A 135 5.80 -5.30 -1.61
C ILE A 135 5.99 -4.72 -3.00
N ALA A 136 5.56 -3.48 -3.20
CA ALA A 136 5.72 -2.74 -4.44
C ALA A 136 6.85 -1.71 -4.30
N TRP A 137 7.64 -1.54 -5.34
CA TRP A 137 8.71 -0.57 -5.39
C TRP A 137 8.31 0.68 -6.17
N ALA A 138 8.79 1.82 -5.72
CA ALA A 138 8.70 3.04 -6.50
C ALA A 138 9.63 2.97 -7.72
N LEU A 139 9.23 3.57 -8.83
CA LEU A 139 10.10 3.72 -9.99
C LEU A 139 11.37 4.48 -9.59
N GLY A 140 12.50 4.07 -10.12
CA GLY A 140 13.78 4.67 -9.80
C GLY A 140 14.43 4.14 -8.50
N THR A 141 13.79 3.18 -7.78
CA THR A 141 14.41 2.57 -6.59
C THR A 141 15.68 1.79 -7.00
N PRO A 142 16.87 2.12 -6.45
CA PRO A 142 18.09 1.42 -6.77
C PRO A 142 18.04 -0.08 -6.38
N LYS A 143 18.59 -0.95 -7.23
CA LYS A 143 18.60 -2.40 -6.99
C LYS A 143 19.20 -2.76 -5.62
N ALA A 144 20.30 -2.11 -5.24
CA ALA A 144 20.94 -2.36 -3.95
C ALA A 144 20.00 -2.06 -2.77
N HIS A 145 19.25 -0.96 -2.87
CA HIS A 145 18.24 -0.61 -1.87
C HIS A 145 17.09 -1.64 -1.82
N MET A 146 16.60 -2.10 -2.98
CA MET A 146 15.57 -3.14 -3.02
C MET A 146 16.04 -4.43 -2.33
N ILE A 147 17.27 -4.89 -2.62
CA ILE A 147 17.83 -6.09 -2.01
C ILE A 147 17.98 -5.92 -0.50
N GLU A 148 18.49 -4.78 -0.04
CA GLU A 148 18.61 -4.46 1.39
C GLU A 148 17.25 -4.54 2.08
N GLN A 149 16.25 -3.86 1.54
CA GLN A 149 14.92 -3.80 2.12
C GLN A 149 14.22 -5.17 2.13
N LEU A 150 14.37 -5.98 1.07
CA LEU A 150 13.88 -7.37 1.05
C LEU A 150 14.58 -8.22 2.11
N THR A 151 15.88 -8.03 2.30
CA THR A 151 16.66 -8.75 3.32
C THR A 151 16.19 -8.35 4.73
N ARG A 152 15.99 -7.07 4.99
CA ARG A 152 15.45 -6.58 6.26
C ARG A 152 14.03 -7.12 6.48
N PHE A 153 13.16 -7.06 5.49
CA PHE A 153 11.81 -7.58 5.58
C PHE A 153 11.80 -9.09 5.92
N ALA A 154 12.64 -9.87 5.24
CA ALA A 154 12.73 -11.31 5.47
C ALA A 154 13.24 -11.66 6.88
N ARG A 155 14.12 -10.84 7.45
CA ARG A 155 14.74 -11.09 8.76
C ARG A 155 13.98 -10.48 9.92
N GLU A 156 13.40 -9.30 9.74
CA GLU A 156 12.85 -8.48 10.82
C GLU A 156 11.31 -8.49 10.84
N VAL A 157 10.65 -8.76 9.70
CA VAL A 157 9.18 -8.72 9.60
C VAL A 157 8.57 -10.12 9.40
N MET A 158 9.03 -10.88 8.40
CA MET A 158 8.42 -12.19 8.07
C MET A 158 8.37 -13.19 9.24
N PRO A 159 9.34 -13.24 10.18
CA PRO A 159 9.28 -14.20 11.29
C PRO A 159 8.04 -14.05 12.17
N ALA A 160 7.45 -12.85 12.26
CA ALA A 160 6.24 -12.58 13.04
C ALA A 160 4.96 -13.24 12.46
N PHE A 161 5.01 -13.70 11.20
CA PHE A 161 3.87 -14.29 10.46
C PHE A 161 4.08 -15.76 10.08
N ARG A 162 5.17 -16.36 10.51
CA ARG A 162 5.39 -17.81 10.34
C ARG A 162 4.51 -18.56 11.36
N ARG A 163 3.55 -19.30 10.84
CA ARG A 163 2.77 -20.29 11.57
C ARG A 163 3.38 -21.67 11.44
#